data_552191ed7c6abc5d41a80daa6c2cf74b
#
_entry.id   552191ed7c6abc5d41a80daa6c2cf74b
#
_cell.length_a   1.000
_cell.length_b   1.000
_cell.length_c   1.000
_cell.angle_alpha   90.00
_cell.angle_beta   90.00
_cell.angle_gamma   90.00
#
_symmetry.space_group_name_H-M   'P 1'
#
loop_
_entity.id
_entity.type
_entity.pdbx_description
1 polymer ?
#
loop_
_entity_poly.entity_id
_entity_poly.type
_entity_poly.pdbx_seq_one_letter_code
_entity_poly.pdbx_strand_id
1 'polypeptide(L)'
;IMVDEYQDTNTAQFQLIKLLAGKYKNLCVVGDDDQSIYKFRGANIYNILNFEKEFPNAVTIKLEQNYRSTQNILNAANGVIANNVGRKAKRLWTENEEGEKIAFHQFETGFDEADYVAKDIRSKVREGMYHYGDCAVLYRTNAQSRLFEERFITASIPYKIVGGVNFYSRREIKDLLAYLKTIDNAMDDLAVRRIINVPKRGIGATTLSRVQDYADENGLTFYNALKMAEEIGTIGRASAKIRPFVMLIQSMRSKLPYISVSELLQEIIEETGYVRELEAENTEEAQQRMENIDELISKAVTYEESEEEPTLSGFLEEVALVADIDSVDETQDYVVLMTLHSAKGLEFPQVYLAGMEDGLFPGFGAICAEN
;
A
#
# COMPACT_ATOMS: atom_id res chain seq x y z
N ILE A 1 -0.04 29.20 -23.27
CA ILE A 1 0.29 28.06 -22.43
C ILE A 1 -0.67 28.06 -21.28
N MET A 2 -1.29 26.93 -21.02
CA MET A 2 -2.14 26.71 -19.85
C MET A 2 -1.54 25.56 -19.05
N VAL A 3 -1.44 25.72 -17.73
CA VAL A 3 -0.89 24.72 -16.81
C VAL A 3 -1.86 24.57 -15.65
N ASP A 4 -2.34 23.35 -15.46
CA ASP A 4 -3.20 22.96 -14.34
C ASP A 4 -2.39 22.33 -13.21
N GLU A 5 -2.97 22.23 -12.02
CA GLU A 5 -2.33 21.69 -10.80
C GLU A 5 -0.92 22.27 -10.57
N TYR A 6 -0.77 23.59 -10.76
CA TYR A 6 0.55 24.23 -10.80
C TYR A 6 1.33 24.11 -9.49
N GLN A 7 0.68 23.94 -8.33
CA GLN A 7 1.30 23.71 -7.03
C GLN A 7 2.11 22.40 -6.97
N ASP A 8 1.85 21.45 -7.87
CA ASP A 8 2.54 20.16 -7.93
C ASP A 8 3.76 20.14 -8.85
N THR A 9 4.05 21.28 -9.49
CA THR A 9 5.23 21.39 -10.36
C THR A 9 6.53 21.40 -9.57
N ASN A 10 7.53 20.68 -10.09
CA ASN A 10 8.89 20.75 -9.58
C ASN A 10 9.68 21.91 -10.20
N THR A 11 10.89 22.16 -9.71
CA THR A 11 11.73 23.29 -10.18
C THR A 11 12.10 23.16 -11.65
N ALA A 12 12.32 21.96 -12.18
CA ALA A 12 12.66 21.76 -13.59
C ALA A 12 11.46 22.05 -14.50
N GLN A 13 10.26 21.59 -14.11
CA GLN A 13 9.00 21.89 -14.80
C GLN A 13 8.72 23.41 -14.81
N PHE A 14 8.92 24.07 -13.66
CA PHE A 14 8.81 25.53 -13.58
C PHE A 14 9.74 26.22 -14.58
N GLN A 15 11.03 25.83 -14.66
CA GLN A 15 11.98 26.41 -15.61
C GLN A 15 11.56 26.16 -17.05
N LEU A 16 11.08 24.98 -17.38
CA LEU A 16 10.56 24.66 -18.71
C LEU A 16 9.39 25.58 -19.07
N ILE A 17 8.42 25.75 -18.19
CA ILE A 17 7.26 26.65 -18.40
C ILE A 17 7.74 28.09 -18.60
N LYS A 18 8.69 28.58 -17.80
CA LYS A 18 9.28 29.93 -17.90
C LYS A 18 9.97 30.15 -19.25
N LEU A 19 10.74 29.19 -19.74
CA LEU A 19 11.39 29.23 -21.04
C LEU A 19 10.36 29.25 -22.19
N LEU A 20 9.37 28.39 -22.16
CA LEU A 20 8.32 28.33 -23.18
C LEU A 20 7.47 29.61 -23.22
N ALA A 21 7.16 30.18 -22.06
CA ALA A 21 6.38 31.42 -21.95
C ALA A 21 7.20 32.69 -22.30
N GLY A 22 8.53 32.61 -22.31
CA GLY A 22 9.44 33.75 -22.32
C GLY A 22 9.22 34.76 -23.43
N LYS A 23 8.89 34.28 -24.63
CA LYS A 23 8.70 35.14 -25.80
C LYS A 23 7.40 35.94 -25.81
N TYR A 24 6.28 35.27 -25.54
CA TYR A 24 4.93 35.88 -25.67
C TYR A 24 4.28 36.22 -24.36
N LYS A 25 4.80 35.70 -23.25
CA LYS A 25 4.26 35.84 -21.88
C LYS A 25 2.77 35.51 -21.76
N ASN A 26 2.24 34.73 -22.71
CA ASN A 26 0.87 34.24 -22.69
C ASN A 26 0.81 32.94 -21.92
N LEU A 27 0.73 33.08 -20.60
CA LEU A 27 0.73 31.98 -19.63
C LEU A 27 -0.47 32.13 -18.68
N CYS A 28 -1.25 31.08 -18.56
CA CYS A 28 -2.28 30.92 -17.54
C CYS A 28 -1.94 29.67 -16.70
N VAL A 29 -1.88 29.83 -15.40
CA VAL A 29 -1.69 28.74 -14.47
C VAL A 29 -2.90 28.63 -13.55
N VAL A 30 -3.33 27.43 -13.27
CA VAL A 30 -4.39 27.11 -12.31
C VAL A 30 -3.81 26.22 -11.24
N GLY A 31 -4.14 26.46 -10.00
CA GLY A 31 -3.66 25.65 -8.87
C GLY A 31 -4.17 26.13 -7.54
N ASP A 32 -3.97 25.29 -6.55
CA ASP A 32 -4.39 25.48 -5.16
C ASP A 32 -3.24 25.14 -4.22
N ASP A 33 -2.63 26.17 -3.60
CA ASP A 33 -1.52 26.01 -2.67
C ASP A 33 -1.87 25.12 -1.46
N ASP A 34 -3.14 25.09 -1.06
CA ASP A 34 -3.63 24.22 0.02
C ASP A 34 -3.66 22.71 -0.38
N GLN A 35 -3.59 22.42 -1.69
CA GLN A 35 -3.58 21.05 -2.23
C GLN A 35 -2.18 20.58 -2.65
N SER A 36 -1.11 21.27 -2.24
CA SER A 36 0.28 20.86 -2.53
C SER A 36 0.71 19.75 -1.59
N ILE A 37 0.36 18.51 -1.92
CA ILE A 37 0.62 17.31 -1.11
C ILE A 37 1.71 16.39 -1.69
N TYR A 38 2.33 16.76 -2.82
CA TYR A 38 3.34 15.93 -3.50
C TYR A 38 4.80 16.41 -3.30
N LYS A 39 5.10 17.08 -2.17
CA LYS A 39 6.46 17.52 -1.83
C LYS A 39 7.46 16.36 -1.87
N PHE A 40 7.08 15.18 -1.39
CA PHE A 40 7.89 13.96 -1.40
C PHE A 40 8.23 13.45 -2.81
N ARG A 41 7.45 13.85 -3.84
CA ARG A 41 7.73 13.60 -5.26
C ARG A 41 8.47 14.75 -5.94
N GLY A 42 8.97 15.73 -5.17
CA GLY A 42 9.73 16.86 -5.67
C GLY A 42 8.90 18.09 -6.06
N ALA A 43 7.58 18.11 -5.78
CA ALA A 43 6.78 19.32 -5.96
C ALA A 43 7.32 20.48 -5.11
N ASN A 44 7.30 21.68 -5.68
CA ASN A 44 7.80 22.88 -5.02
C ASN A 44 6.67 23.91 -4.92
N ILE A 45 6.05 24.00 -3.74
CA ILE A 45 4.96 24.95 -3.47
C ILE A 45 5.34 26.41 -3.73
N TYR A 46 6.62 26.75 -3.64
CA TYR A 46 7.06 28.13 -3.88
C TYR A 46 6.87 28.56 -5.35
N ASN A 47 6.70 27.63 -6.29
CA ASN A 47 6.38 27.94 -7.67
C ASN A 47 5.04 28.70 -7.79
N ILE A 48 4.01 28.28 -7.04
CA ILE A 48 2.70 28.96 -7.01
C ILE A 48 2.70 30.15 -6.06
N LEU A 49 3.30 30.02 -4.86
CA LEU A 49 3.32 31.11 -3.88
C LEU A 49 4.07 32.34 -4.37
N ASN A 50 5.16 32.17 -5.13
CA ASN A 50 6.00 33.23 -5.67
C ASN A 50 5.68 33.58 -7.13
N PHE A 51 4.58 33.06 -7.69
CA PHE A 51 4.25 33.27 -9.12
C PHE A 51 4.24 34.75 -9.53
N GLU A 52 3.63 35.62 -8.72
CA GLU A 52 3.53 37.06 -8.97
C GLU A 52 4.91 37.77 -8.91
N LYS A 53 5.88 37.20 -8.16
CA LYS A 53 7.27 37.74 -8.15
C LYS A 53 8.00 37.42 -9.44
N GLU A 54 7.75 36.23 -10.01
CA GLU A 54 8.35 35.80 -11.27
C GLU A 54 7.65 36.42 -12.50
N PHE A 55 6.36 36.68 -12.38
CA PHE A 55 5.53 37.29 -13.42
C PHE A 55 4.78 38.53 -12.87
N PRO A 56 5.47 39.69 -12.74
CA PRO A 56 4.92 40.88 -12.05
C PRO A 56 3.66 41.47 -12.69
N ASN A 57 3.37 41.13 -13.95
CA ASN A 57 2.17 41.61 -14.66
C ASN A 57 1.03 40.57 -14.61
N ALA A 58 1.17 39.51 -13.83
CA ALA A 58 0.13 38.49 -13.68
C ALA A 58 -1.08 39.05 -12.93
N VAL A 59 -2.27 38.66 -13.38
CA VAL A 59 -3.52 38.96 -12.69
C VAL A 59 -3.96 37.69 -11.97
N THR A 60 -4.10 37.77 -10.66
CA THR A 60 -4.55 36.65 -9.84
C THR A 60 -6.07 36.75 -9.62
N ILE A 61 -6.77 35.68 -9.98
CA ILE A 61 -8.21 35.53 -9.78
C ILE A 61 -8.42 34.38 -8.77
N LYS A 62 -9.12 34.64 -7.66
CA LYS A 62 -9.46 33.62 -6.68
C LYS A 62 -10.80 32.98 -7.01
N LEU A 63 -10.80 31.65 -7.15
CA LEU A 63 -12.02 30.85 -7.34
C LEU A 63 -12.41 30.26 -5.98
N GLU A 64 -13.20 30.98 -5.20
CA GLU A 64 -13.55 30.58 -3.83
C GLU A 64 -14.90 29.85 -3.75
N GLN A 65 -15.72 29.91 -4.80
CA GLN A 65 -16.95 29.14 -4.87
C GLN A 65 -16.66 27.68 -5.21
N ASN A 66 -17.13 26.78 -4.35
CA ASN A 66 -17.03 25.33 -4.53
C ASN A 66 -18.40 24.79 -4.98
N TYR A 67 -18.39 23.91 -5.99
CA TYR A 67 -19.59 23.33 -6.59
C TYR A 67 -19.74 21.83 -6.27
N ARG A 68 -18.71 21.22 -5.66
CA ARG A 68 -18.62 19.79 -5.37
C ARG A 68 -19.27 19.43 -4.04
N SER A 69 -18.87 20.11 -2.98
CA SER A 69 -19.15 19.72 -1.60
C SER A 69 -20.29 20.52 -0.97
N THR A 70 -20.93 19.93 0.04
CA THR A 70 -21.91 20.59 0.90
C THR A 70 -21.21 21.53 1.90
N GLN A 71 -21.98 22.42 2.53
CA GLN A 71 -21.43 23.44 3.43
C GLN A 71 -20.74 22.81 4.67
N ASN A 72 -21.29 21.72 5.21
CA ASN A 72 -20.69 21.04 6.38
C ASN A 72 -19.29 20.48 6.06
N ILE A 73 -19.09 19.90 4.88
CA ILE A 73 -17.78 19.42 4.44
C ILE A 73 -16.81 20.59 4.30
N LEU A 74 -17.22 21.70 3.66
CA LEU A 74 -16.37 22.87 3.49
C LEU A 74 -16.02 23.55 4.81
N ASN A 75 -16.93 23.59 5.77
CA ASN A 75 -16.66 24.13 7.10
C ASN A 75 -15.56 23.34 7.80
N ALA A 76 -15.60 22.00 7.74
CA ALA A 76 -14.56 21.15 8.29
C ALA A 76 -13.22 21.34 7.57
N ALA A 77 -13.22 21.33 6.23
CA ALA A 77 -12.02 21.54 5.42
C ALA A 77 -11.37 22.91 5.69
N ASN A 78 -12.17 23.97 5.74
CA ASN A 78 -11.70 25.33 6.10
C ASN A 78 -11.12 25.36 7.53
N GLY A 79 -11.70 24.61 8.48
CA GLY A 79 -11.20 24.50 9.85
C GLY A 79 -9.82 23.82 9.91
N VAL A 80 -9.63 22.74 9.18
CA VAL A 80 -8.34 22.01 9.11
C VAL A 80 -7.27 22.89 8.48
N ILE A 81 -7.55 23.46 7.29
CA ILE A 81 -6.56 24.21 6.53
C ILE A 81 -6.19 25.56 7.16
N ALA A 82 -7.01 26.10 8.04
CA ALA A 82 -6.71 27.34 8.77
C ALA A 82 -5.45 27.23 9.66
N ASN A 83 -5.04 26.01 10.03
CA ASN A 83 -3.82 25.77 10.80
C ASN A 83 -2.54 25.89 9.96
N ASN A 84 -2.63 25.87 8.63
CA ASN A 84 -1.47 26.01 7.76
C ASN A 84 -0.99 27.45 7.70
N VAL A 85 0.32 27.65 7.95
CA VAL A 85 0.98 28.96 7.83
C VAL A 85 1.60 29.13 6.44
N GLY A 86 1.68 30.38 5.98
CA GLY A 86 2.34 30.71 4.70
C GLY A 86 1.49 30.49 3.43
N ARG A 87 0.21 30.20 3.58
CA ARG A 87 -0.76 30.03 2.48
C ARG A 87 -1.31 31.35 1.96
N LYS A 88 -1.80 31.37 0.72
CA LYS A 88 -2.60 32.49 0.21
C LYS A 88 -3.99 32.43 0.84
N ALA A 89 -4.36 33.45 1.64
CA ALA A 89 -5.63 33.47 2.34
C ALA A 89 -6.81 33.37 1.37
N LYS A 90 -7.63 32.33 1.54
CA LYS A 90 -8.88 32.07 0.83
C LYS A 90 -9.83 31.31 1.75
N ARG A 91 -11.11 31.37 1.48
CA ARG A 91 -12.13 30.60 2.19
C ARG A 91 -13.12 30.05 1.17
N LEU A 92 -13.19 28.75 1.08
CA LEU A 92 -14.15 28.08 0.21
C LEU A 92 -15.58 28.24 0.77
N TRP A 93 -16.50 28.52 -0.13
CA TRP A 93 -17.93 28.62 0.16
C TRP A 93 -18.74 27.95 -0.96
N THR A 94 -20.01 27.63 -0.71
CA THR A 94 -20.88 26.96 -1.69
C THR A 94 -22.29 27.48 -1.60
N GLU A 95 -23.05 27.38 -2.70
CA GLU A 95 -24.49 27.53 -2.76
C GLU A 95 -25.24 26.19 -2.62
N ASN A 96 -24.47 25.06 -2.54
CA ASN A 96 -25.05 23.78 -2.25
C ASN A 96 -25.68 23.80 -0.84
N GLU A 97 -26.56 22.84 -0.59
CA GLU A 97 -27.21 22.65 0.71
C GLU A 97 -26.20 22.46 1.86
N GLU A 98 -26.68 22.57 3.08
CA GLU A 98 -25.86 22.36 4.28
C GLU A 98 -25.26 20.93 4.31
N GLY A 99 -26.03 19.94 3.87
CA GLY A 99 -25.69 18.54 3.78
C GLY A 99 -25.67 17.83 5.13
N GLU A 100 -25.38 16.54 5.10
CA GLU A 100 -25.24 15.73 6.30
C GLU A 100 -24.06 16.18 7.16
N LYS A 101 -24.17 15.99 8.47
CA LYS A 101 -23.04 16.19 9.38
C LYS A 101 -21.99 15.10 9.17
N ILE A 102 -20.72 15.47 9.35
CA ILE A 102 -19.63 14.50 9.39
C ILE A 102 -19.85 13.61 10.61
N ALA A 103 -19.98 12.30 10.37
CA ALA A 103 -20.07 11.31 11.42
C ALA A 103 -18.67 10.95 11.91
N PHE A 104 -18.49 10.87 13.22
CA PHE A 104 -17.26 10.41 13.86
C PHE A 104 -17.55 9.16 14.67
N HIS A 105 -16.75 8.12 14.43
CA HIS A 105 -16.82 6.84 15.15
C HIS A 105 -15.44 6.51 15.69
N GLN A 106 -15.40 6.01 16.92
CA GLN A 106 -14.19 5.54 17.57
C GLN A 106 -14.32 4.02 17.81
N PHE A 107 -13.27 3.29 17.48
CA PHE A 107 -13.20 1.84 17.58
C PHE A 107 -12.04 1.43 18.49
N GLU A 108 -12.12 0.24 19.08
CA GLU A 108 -11.03 -0.32 19.89
C GLU A 108 -9.93 -0.89 19.01
N THR A 109 -10.29 -1.44 17.83
CA THR A 109 -9.35 -2.03 16.90
C THR A 109 -9.63 -1.59 15.46
N GLY A 110 -8.61 -1.65 14.59
CA GLY A 110 -8.78 -1.44 13.15
C GLY A 110 -9.70 -2.49 12.49
N PHE A 111 -9.83 -3.66 13.09
CA PHE A 111 -10.77 -4.68 12.67
C PHE A 111 -12.22 -4.24 12.87
N ASP A 112 -12.54 -3.66 14.02
CA ASP A 112 -13.88 -3.14 14.30
C ASP A 112 -14.22 -1.97 13.39
N GLU A 113 -13.24 -1.12 13.08
CA GLU A 113 -13.38 -0.04 12.09
C GLU A 113 -13.75 -0.61 10.72
N ALA A 114 -12.97 -1.57 10.20
CA ALA A 114 -13.21 -2.17 8.90
C ALA A 114 -14.54 -2.92 8.84
N ASP A 115 -14.92 -3.62 9.90
CA ASP A 115 -16.19 -4.33 10.00
C ASP A 115 -17.38 -3.36 10.02
N TYR A 116 -17.27 -2.24 10.75
CA TYR A 116 -18.27 -1.19 10.75
C TYR A 116 -18.45 -0.59 9.36
N VAL A 117 -17.36 -0.20 8.69
CA VAL A 117 -17.41 0.40 7.35
C VAL A 117 -18.05 -0.56 6.36
N ALA A 118 -17.69 -1.85 6.37
CA ALA A 118 -18.28 -2.85 5.50
C ALA A 118 -19.79 -3.01 5.74
N LYS A 119 -20.22 -3.06 6.99
CA LYS A 119 -21.64 -3.15 7.37
C LYS A 119 -22.43 -1.91 6.98
N ASP A 120 -21.88 -0.72 7.17
CA ASP A 120 -22.53 0.56 6.86
C ASP A 120 -22.72 0.71 5.34
N ILE A 121 -21.66 0.45 4.54
CA ILE A 121 -21.76 0.45 3.07
C ILE A 121 -22.83 -0.53 2.60
N ARG A 122 -22.78 -1.77 3.08
CA ARG A 122 -23.74 -2.81 2.70
C ARG A 122 -25.18 -2.44 3.06
N SER A 123 -25.40 -1.79 4.22
CA SER A 123 -26.74 -1.33 4.63
C SER A 123 -27.24 -0.22 3.70
N LYS A 124 -26.43 0.79 3.44
CA LYS A 124 -26.78 1.93 2.57
C LYS A 124 -27.06 1.49 1.12
N VAL A 125 -26.29 0.55 0.60
CA VAL A 125 -26.53 0.00 -0.74
C VAL A 125 -27.82 -0.83 -0.77
N ARG A 126 -28.07 -1.68 0.24
CA ARG A 126 -29.32 -2.45 0.34
C ARG A 126 -30.56 -1.57 0.48
N GLU A 127 -30.43 -0.43 1.14
CA GLU A 127 -31.49 0.55 1.31
C GLU A 127 -31.70 1.42 0.06
N GLY A 128 -30.85 1.26 -0.96
CA GLY A 128 -30.93 2.00 -2.22
C GLY A 128 -30.48 3.46 -2.11
N MET A 129 -29.74 3.82 -1.04
CA MET A 129 -29.21 5.18 -0.86
C MET A 129 -28.00 5.44 -1.75
N TYR A 130 -27.15 4.42 -1.95
CA TYR A 130 -25.92 4.50 -2.74
C TYR A 130 -25.73 3.20 -3.55
N HIS A 131 -24.92 3.30 -4.62
CA HIS A 131 -24.28 2.16 -5.29
C HIS A 131 -22.89 1.93 -4.66
N TYR A 132 -22.29 0.76 -4.89
CA TYR A 132 -20.93 0.49 -4.42
C TYR A 132 -19.92 1.49 -4.99
N GLY A 133 -20.06 1.88 -6.27
CA GLY A 133 -19.22 2.86 -6.93
C GLY A 133 -19.34 4.29 -6.40
N ASP A 134 -20.37 4.60 -5.62
CA ASP A 134 -20.54 5.87 -4.93
C ASP A 134 -19.69 5.94 -3.65
N CYS A 135 -19.13 4.81 -3.19
CA CYS A 135 -18.45 4.67 -1.92
C CYS A 135 -16.93 4.58 -2.09
N ALA A 136 -16.20 5.35 -1.30
CA ALA A 136 -14.74 5.27 -1.21
C ALA A 136 -14.27 5.16 0.24
N VAL A 137 -13.29 4.30 0.49
CA VAL A 137 -12.54 4.23 1.74
C VAL A 137 -11.14 4.77 1.51
N LEU A 138 -10.80 5.82 2.24
CA LEU A 138 -9.54 6.54 2.12
C LEU A 138 -8.70 6.31 3.37
N TYR A 139 -7.45 5.94 3.19
CA TYR A 139 -6.49 5.69 4.27
C TYR A 139 -5.14 6.36 4.00
N ARG A 140 -4.25 6.39 4.99
CA ARG A 140 -2.95 7.07 4.87
C ARG A 140 -1.93 6.23 4.12
N THR A 141 -1.84 4.93 4.42
CA THR A 141 -0.87 4.02 3.82
C THR A 141 -1.54 2.81 3.19
N ASN A 142 -0.90 2.22 2.18
CA ASN A 142 -1.42 1.04 1.50
C ASN A 142 -1.56 -0.17 2.44
N ALA A 143 -0.75 -0.26 3.49
CA ALA A 143 -0.80 -1.35 4.46
C ALA A 143 -2.20 -1.47 5.10
N GLN A 144 -2.84 -0.33 5.39
CA GLN A 144 -4.17 -0.29 5.99
C GLN A 144 -5.27 -0.94 5.14
N SER A 145 -5.06 -1.14 3.81
CA SER A 145 -6.08 -1.75 2.96
C SER A 145 -6.45 -3.18 3.36
N ARG A 146 -5.50 -3.94 3.94
CA ARG A 146 -5.68 -5.37 4.26
C ARG A 146 -6.96 -5.67 5.04
N LEU A 147 -7.21 -4.94 6.12
CA LEU A 147 -8.40 -5.18 6.96
C LEU A 147 -9.70 -4.91 6.19
N PHE A 148 -9.73 -3.87 5.35
CA PHE A 148 -10.89 -3.58 4.49
C PHE A 148 -11.06 -4.64 3.41
N GLU A 149 -9.97 -5.08 2.75
CA GLU A 149 -10.00 -6.15 1.76
C GLU A 149 -10.60 -7.43 2.36
N GLU A 150 -10.09 -7.90 3.50
CA GLU A 150 -10.58 -9.10 4.18
C GLU A 150 -12.05 -8.98 4.59
N ARG A 151 -12.46 -7.81 5.12
CA ARG A 151 -13.86 -7.58 5.51
C ARG A 151 -14.79 -7.51 4.31
N PHE A 152 -14.38 -6.88 3.21
CA PHE A 152 -15.17 -6.77 1.99
C PHE A 152 -15.34 -8.13 1.31
N ILE A 153 -14.29 -8.96 1.27
CA ILE A 153 -14.37 -10.35 0.80
C ILE A 153 -15.38 -11.14 1.63
N THR A 154 -15.25 -11.11 2.96
CA THR A 154 -16.16 -11.83 3.87
C THR A 154 -17.61 -11.36 3.73
N ALA A 155 -17.83 -10.05 3.50
CA ALA A 155 -19.15 -9.47 3.31
C ALA A 155 -19.67 -9.58 1.88
N SER A 156 -18.91 -10.15 0.95
CA SER A 156 -19.21 -10.21 -0.51
C SER A 156 -19.46 -8.82 -1.10
N ILE A 157 -18.67 -7.82 -0.68
CA ILE A 157 -18.70 -6.46 -1.22
C ILE A 157 -17.63 -6.37 -2.30
N PRO A 158 -18.01 -6.05 -3.56
CA PRO A 158 -17.04 -5.85 -4.62
C PRO A 158 -16.22 -4.58 -4.35
N TYR A 159 -14.90 -4.65 -4.54
CA TYR A 159 -14.00 -3.52 -4.31
C TYR A 159 -12.86 -3.49 -5.33
N LYS A 160 -12.22 -2.32 -5.46
CA LYS A 160 -11.02 -2.12 -6.28
C LYS A 160 -10.03 -1.23 -5.55
N ILE A 161 -8.75 -1.62 -5.56
CA ILE A 161 -7.66 -0.78 -5.04
C ILE A 161 -7.13 0.11 -6.16
N VAL A 162 -7.13 1.42 -5.91
CA VAL A 162 -6.60 2.42 -6.83
C VAL A 162 -5.22 2.88 -6.38
N GLY A 163 -4.24 2.83 -7.29
CA GLY A 163 -2.86 3.22 -7.01
C GLY A 163 -2.03 2.18 -6.26
N GLY A 164 -2.52 0.96 -6.17
CA GLY A 164 -1.86 -0.18 -5.53
C GLY A 164 -2.29 -1.52 -6.12
N VAL A 165 -1.88 -2.59 -5.47
CA VAL A 165 -2.33 -3.96 -5.74
C VAL A 165 -2.85 -4.57 -4.45
N ASN A 166 -3.71 -5.56 -4.57
CA ASN A 166 -4.27 -6.30 -3.44
C ASN A 166 -3.18 -6.79 -2.50
N PHE A 167 -3.45 -6.80 -1.20
CA PHE A 167 -2.45 -7.06 -0.17
C PHE A 167 -1.65 -8.33 -0.42
N TYR A 168 -2.33 -9.45 -0.63
CA TYR A 168 -1.69 -10.75 -0.86
C TYR A 168 -1.01 -10.89 -2.24
N SER A 169 -1.24 -9.92 -3.14
CA SER A 169 -0.58 -9.83 -4.43
C SER A 169 0.73 -9.03 -4.40
N ARG A 170 1.05 -8.32 -3.31
CA ARG A 170 2.27 -7.55 -3.14
C ARG A 170 3.50 -8.45 -3.11
N ARG A 171 4.60 -7.92 -3.67
CA ARG A 171 5.84 -8.70 -3.86
C ARG A 171 6.38 -9.27 -2.57
N GLU A 172 6.56 -8.42 -1.56
CA GLU A 172 7.10 -8.77 -0.24
C GLU A 172 6.21 -9.79 0.49
N ILE A 173 4.90 -9.67 0.36
CA ILE A 173 3.94 -10.60 0.94
C ILE A 173 4.03 -11.96 0.26
N LYS A 174 4.05 -11.99 -1.08
CA LYS A 174 4.25 -13.23 -1.85
C LYS A 174 5.59 -13.90 -1.54
N ASP A 175 6.64 -13.11 -1.29
CA ASP A 175 7.96 -13.64 -0.94
C ASP A 175 7.91 -14.33 0.44
N LEU A 176 7.35 -13.69 1.46
CA LEU A 176 7.24 -14.26 2.81
C LEU A 176 6.29 -15.46 2.85
N LEU A 177 5.15 -15.40 2.17
CA LEU A 177 4.25 -16.55 2.03
C LEU A 177 4.92 -17.73 1.31
N ALA A 178 5.77 -17.47 0.32
CA ALA A 178 6.54 -18.52 -0.33
C ALA A 178 7.59 -19.15 0.60
N TYR A 179 8.19 -18.38 1.51
CA TYR A 179 9.00 -18.94 2.61
C TYR A 179 8.17 -19.84 3.51
N LEU A 180 7.02 -19.39 3.98
CA LEU A 180 6.13 -20.16 4.84
C LEU A 180 5.68 -21.46 4.16
N LYS A 181 5.23 -21.41 2.90
CA LYS A 181 4.87 -22.59 2.11
C LYS A 181 6.02 -23.58 1.98
N THR A 182 7.24 -23.07 1.72
CA THR A 182 8.42 -23.93 1.61
C THR A 182 8.79 -24.57 2.93
N ILE A 183 8.62 -23.87 4.04
CA ILE A 183 8.86 -24.39 5.39
C ILE A 183 7.78 -25.39 5.76
N ASP A 184 6.53 -25.18 5.43
CA ASP A 184 5.43 -26.11 5.70
C ASP A 184 5.69 -27.48 5.07
N ASN A 185 5.77 -27.58 3.76
CA ASN A 185 5.92 -28.89 3.10
C ASN A 185 6.92 -28.95 1.93
N ALA A 186 7.33 -27.83 1.38
CA ALA A 186 8.25 -27.71 0.22
C ALA A 186 7.82 -28.51 -1.03
N MET A 187 6.52 -28.75 -1.20
CA MET A 187 5.96 -29.41 -2.38
C MET A 187 5.66 -28.44 -3.51
N ASP A 188 5.55 -27.15 -3.20
CA ASP A 188 5.32 -26.08 -4.17
C ASP A 188 6.66 -25.59 -4.75
N ASP A 189 7.03 -26.13 -5.90
CA ASP A 189 8.28 -25.79 -6.60
C ASP A 189 8.30 -24.31 -7.02
N LEU A 190 7.14 -23.68 -7.27
CA LEU A 190 7.05 -22.26 -7.59
C LEU A 190 7.41 -21.40 -6.38
N ALA A 191 6.95 -21.77 -5.19
CA ALA A 191 7.31 -21.11 -3.95
C ALA A 191 8.82 -21.20 -3.67
N VAL A 192 9.41 -22.39 -3.80
CA VAL A 192 10.85 -22.59 -3.61
C VAL A 192 11.67 -21.76 -4.59
N ARG A 193 11.30 -21.77 -5.87
CA ARG A 193 11.98 -21.00 -6.92
C ARG A 193 11.88 -19.50 -6.70
N ARG A 194 10.76 -19.04 -6.16
CA ARG A 194 10.55 -17.65 -5.85
C ARG A 194 11.55 -17.12 -4.83
N ILE A 195 11.80 -17.89 -3.76
CA ILE A 195 12.58 -17.41 -2.61
C ILE A 195 14.07 -17.78 -2.64
N ILE A 196 14.50 -18.69 -3.49
CA ILE A 196 15.90 -19.18 -3.49
C ILE A 196 16.94 -18.06 -3.68
N ASN A 197 16.56 -16.96 -4.36
CA ASN A 197 17.37 -15.76 -4.55
C ASN A 197 16.72 -14.49 -3.96
N VAL A 198 15.87 -14.62 -2.98
CA VAL A 198 15.22 -13.48 -2.31
C VAL A 198 15.37 -13.66 -0.78
N PRO A 199 16.19 -12.88 -0.11
CA PRO A 199 17.22 -11.95 -0.61
C PRO A 199 18.27 -12.59 -1.53
N LYS A 200 19.02 -11.74 -2.25
CA LYS A 200 19.93 -12.18 -3.31
C LYS A 200 21.06 -13.10 -2.79
N ARG A 201 21.14 -14.34 -3.27
CA ARG A 201 22.17 -15.34 -2.91
C ARG A 201 23.17 -15.62 -4.03
N GLY A 202 23.00 -15.00 -5.21
CA GLY A 202 23.90 -15.17 -6.35
C GLY A 202 23.85 -16.57 -6.96
N ILE A 203 22.72 -17.26 -6.89
CA ILE A 203 22.46 -18.54 -7.57
C ILE A 203 21.95 -18.21 -8.97
N GLY A 204 22.73 -18.53 -10.00
CA GLY A 204 22.40 -18.17 -11.38
C GLY A 204 21.28 -19.01 -11.98
N ALA A 205 20.58 -18.47 -12.99
CA ALA A 205 19.49 -19.14 -13.71
C ALA A 205 19.94 -20.50 -14.29
N THR A 206 21.16 -20.58 -14.84
CA THR A 206 21.72 -21.82 -15.36
C THR A 206 21.87 -22.89 -14.28
N THR A 207 22.25 -22.51 -13.05
CA THR A 207 22.33 -23.44 -11.92
C THR A 207 20.94 -23.96 -11.56
N LEU A 208 19.93 -23.08 -11.49
CA LEU A 208 18.54 -23.46 -11.20
C LEU A 208 17.94 -24.36 -12.28
N SER A 209 18.29 -24.14 -13.58
CA SER A 209 17.88 -25.01 -14.68
C SER A 209 18.46 -26.41 -14.49
N ARG A 210 19.76 -26.53 -14.19
CA ARG A 210 20.44 -27.84 -14.00
C ARG A 210 19.89 -28.60 -12.78
N VAL A 211 19.50 -27.87 -11.71
CA VAL A 211 18.82 -28.49 -10.56
C VAL A 211 17.46 -29.02 -10.98
N GLN A 212 16.72 -28.29 -11.84
CA GLN A 212 15.44 -28.76 -12.36
C GLN A 212 15.61 -30.00 -13.24
N ASP A 213 16.54 -29.96 -14.19
CA ASP A 213 16.81 -31.11 -15.05
C ASP A 213 17.08 -32.36 -14.21
N TYR A 214 17.89 -32.22 -13.15
CA TYR A 214 18.17 -33.32 -12.22
C TYR A 214 16.90 -33.76 -11.44
N ALA A 215 16.07 -32.82 -11.02
CA ALA A 215 14.80 -33.11 -10.34
C ALA A 215 13.88 -33.94 -11.26
N ASP A 216 13.71 -33.49 -12.51
CA ASP A 216 12.87 -34.14 -13.51
C ASP A 216 13.37 -35.56 -13.86
N GLU A 217 14.70 -35.74 -14.06
CA GLU A 217 15.32 -37.02 -14.35
C GLU A 217 15.18 -38.06 -13.22
N ASN A 218 15.12 -37.58 -11.96
CA ASN A 218 15.05 -38.44 -10.79
C ASN A 218 13.67 -38.50 -10.12
N GLY A 219 12.65 -37.85 -10.69
CA GLY A 219 11.29 -37.79 -10.12
C GLY A 219 11.22 -37.12 -8.74
N LEU A 220 12.04 -36.07 -8.52
CA LEU A 220 12.14 -35.34 -7.27
C LEU A 220 11.42 -34.01 -7.38
N THR A 221 10.97 -33.44 -6.23
CA THR A 221 10.62 -32.05 -6.16
C THR A 221 11.86 -31.16 -6.27
N PHE A 222 11.70 -29.94 -6.72
CA PHE A 222 12.82 -29.00 -6.86
C PHE A 222 13.59 -28.81 -5.54
N TYR A 223 12.88 -28.73 -4.39
CA TYR A 223 13.53 -28.65 -3.08
C TYR A 223 14.33 -29.90 -2.72
N ASN A 224 13.83 -31.09 -3.04
CA ASN A 224 14.57 -32.33 -2.80
C ASN A 224 15.84 -32.40 -3.65
N ALA A 225 15.79 -31.96 -4.90
CA ALA A 225 16.97 -31.81 -5.74
C ALA A 225 17.98 -30.79 -5.17
N LEU A 226 17.52 -29.68 -4.60
CA LEU A 226 18.38 -28.70 -3.92
C LEU A 226 19.13 -29.33 -2.72
N LYS A 227 18.48 -30.21 -1.96
CA LYS A 227 19.16 -30.94 -0.86
C LYS A 227 20.30 -31.84 -1.37
N MET A 228 20.19 -32.33 -2.58
CA MET A 228 21.18 -33.18 -3.24
C MET A 228 22.13 -32.37 -4.15
N ALA A 229 22.20 -31.06 -3.98
CA ALA A 229 22.99 -30.18 -4.85
C ALA A 229 24.48 -30.59 -4.98
N GLU A 230 25.06 -31.20 -3.96
CA GLU A 230 26.45 -31.69 -4.01
C GLU A 230 26.63 -32.92 -4.95
N GLU A 231 25.56 -33.66 -5.21
CA GLU A 231 25.55 -34.83 -6.10
C GLU A 231 25.37 -34.42 -7.58
N ILE A 232 24.87 -33.19 -7.82
CA ILE A 232 24.67 -32.68 -9.18
C ILE A 232 25.99 -32.19 -9.76
N GLY A 233 26.75 -33.05 -10.39
CA GLY A 233 28.09 -32.74 -10.91
C GLY A 233 28.12 -31.55 -11.87
N THR A 234 27.03 -31.29 -12.60
CA THR A 234 26.94 -30.20 -13.59
C THR A 234 26.89 -28.80 -12.97
N ILE A 235 26.54 -28.64 -11.69
CA ILE A 235 26.47 -27.31 -11.02
C ILE A 235 27.78 -26.93 -10.31
N GLY A 236 28.67 -27.88 -10.05
CA GLY A 236 30.00 -27.67 -9.49
C GLY A 236 30.01 -26.81 -8.23
N ARG A 237 30.82 -25.74 -8.19
CA ARG A 237 30.96 -24.85 -7.04
C ARG A 237 29.67 -24.06 -6.66
N ALA A 238 28.65 -24.03 -7.50
CA ALA A 238 27.40 -23.35 -7.20
C ALA A 238 26.60 -24.09 -6.10
N SER A 239 26.86 -25.39 -5.84
CA SER A 239 26.28 -26.14 -4.72
C SER A 239 26.53 -25.45 -3.36
N ALA A 240 27.73 -24.86 -3.18
CA ALA A 240 28.09 -24.15 -1.96
C ALA A 240 27.17 -22.91 -1.67
N LYS A 241 26.55 -22.32 -2.69
CA LYS A 241 25.60 -21.22 -2.52
C LYS A 241 24.19 -21.72 -2.23
N ILE A 242 23.84 -22.94 -2.62
CA ILE A 242 22.54 -23.58 -2.37
C ILE A 242 22.45 -24.07 -0.91
N ARG A 243 23.53 -24.63 -0.39
CA ARG A 243 23.57 -25.23 0.95
C ARG A 243 23.05 -24.30 2.06
N PRO A 244 23.45 -23.02 2.20
CA PRO A 244 22.93 -22.13 3.24
C PRO A 244 21.41 -21.97 3.16
N PHE A 245 20.83 -21.92 1.96
CA PHE A 245 19.37 -21.84 1.79
C PHE A 245 18.68 -23.12 2.29
N VAL A 246 19.19 -24.29 1.92
CA VAL A 246 18.65 -25.57 2.39
C VAL A 246 18.73 -25.67 3.92
N MET A 247 19.88 -25.29 4.50
CA MET A 247 20.07 -25.29 5.96
C MET A 247 19.10 -24.35 6.67
N LEU A 248 18.86 -23.16 6.12
CA LEU A 248 17.89 -22.20 6.65
C LEU A 248 16.49 -22.83 6.72
N ILE A 249 16.00 -23.38 5.59
CA ILE A 249 14.67 -24.01 5.55
C ILE A 249 14.57 -25.19 6.52
N GLN A 250 15.61 -26.03 6.61
CA GLN A 250 15.63 -27.15 7.55
C GLN A 250 15.63 -26.70 9.02
N SER A 251 16.39 -25.64 9.33
CA SER A 251 16.41 -25.03 10.66
C SER A 251 15.02 -24.52 11.05
N MET A 252 14.36 -23.75 10.18
CA MET A 252 13.02 -23.24 10.42
C MET A 252 11.99 -24.37 10.63
N ARG A 253 12.07 -25.43 9.79
CA ARG A 253 11.22 -26.62 9.95
C ARG A 253 11.38 -27.30 11.29
N SER A 254 12.60 -27.39 11.80
CA SER A 254 12.85 -28.02 13.10
C SER A 254 12.26 -27.24 14.27
N LYS A 255 11.98 -25.94 14.09
CA LYS A 255 11.40 -25.06 15.09
C LYS A 255 9.86 -25.05 15.09
N LEU A 256 9.20 -25.48 14.01
CA LEU A 256 7.73 -25.45 13.88
C LEU A 256 6.95 -25.98 15.10
N PRO A 257 7.38 -27.04 15.80
CA PRO A 257 6.65 -27.50 16.99
C PRO A 257 6.77 -26.61 18.22
N TYR A 258 7.64 -25.57 18.18
CA TYR A 258 8.04 -24.81 19.36
C TYR A 258 7.79 -23.30 19.24
N ILE A 259 7.53 -22.79 18.03
CA ILE A 259 7.33 -21.36 17.79
C ILE A 259 6.00 -21.13 17.06
N SER A 260 5.42 -19.96 17.27
CA SER A 260 4.19 -19.55 16.61
C SER A 260 4.45 -19.12 15.14
N VAL A 261 3.38 -18.89 14.37
CA VAL A 261 3.50 -18.44 12.97
C VAL A 261 4.09 -17.03 12.89
N SER A 262 3.69 -16.15 13.82
CA SER A 262 4.22 -14.78 13.92
C SER A 262 5.70 -14.77 14.28
N GLU A 263 6.12 -15.61 15.25
CA GLU A 263 7.53 -15.79 15.59
C GLU A 263 8.33 -16.38 14.43
N LEU A 264 7.77 -17.36 13.71
CA LEU A 264 8.39 -17.93 12.51
C LEU A 264 8.62 -16.85 11.43
N LEU A 265 7.65 -15.98 11.18
CA LEU A 265 7.79 -14.87 10.24
C LEU A 265 8.90 -13.92 10.65
N GLN A 266 8.97 -13.54 11.93
CA GLN A 266 10.04 -12.68 12.46
C GLN A 266 11.41 -13.34 12.30
N GLU A 267 11.56 -14.63 12.61
CA GLU A 267 12.80 -15.35 12.41
C GLU A 267 13.22 -15.44 10.93
N ILE A 268 12.26 -15.66 10.01
CA ILE A 268 12.54 -15.66 8.56
C ILE A 268 13.09 -14.29 8.14
N ILE A 269 12.46 -13.21 8.57
CA ILE A 269 12.87 -11.84 8.25
C ILE A 269 14.28 -11.55 8.77
N GLU A 270 14.56 -11.94 10.01
CA GLU A 270 15.85 -11.70 10.66
C GLU A 270 16.97 -12.51 10.03
N GLU A 271 16.80 -13.84 9.91
CA GLU A 271 17.82 -14.78 9.40
C GLU A 271 18.11 -14.55 7.91
N THR A 272 17.10 -14.17 7.12
CA THR A 272 17.30 -13.83 5.72
C THR A 272 17.88 -12.45 5.50
N GLY A 273 17.68 -11.53 6.45
CA GLY A 273 18.01 -10.12 6.32
C GLY A 273 17.09 -9.36 5.35
N TYR A 274 15.87 -9.86 5.12
CA TYR A 274 14.93 -9.29 4.14
C TYR A 274 14.64 -7.81 4.41
N VAL A 275 14.30 -7.45 5.66
CA VAL A 275 14.04 -6.07 6.05
C VAL A 275 15.31 -5.22 6.01
N ARG A 276 16.47 -5.77 6.39
CA ARG A 276 17.76 -5.03 6.28
C ARG A 276 18.09 -4.61 4.85
N GLU A 277 17.71 -5.45 3.86
CA GLU A 277 17.89 -5.10 2.44
C GLU A 277 16.97 -3.94 2.05
N LEU A 278 15.71 -3.92 2.53
CA LEU A 278 14.78 -2.81 2.34
C LEU A 278 15.24 -1.52 3.02
N GLU A 279 15.69 -1.59 4.27
CA GLU A 279 16.23 -0.44 5.01
C GLU A 279 17.42 0.20 4.27
N ALA A 280 18.28 -0.64 3.65
CA ALA A 280 19.42 -0.16 2.89
C ALA A 280 19.02 0.58 1.59
N GLU A 281 17.84 0.32 1.02
CA GLU A 281 17.31 1.07 -0.12
C GLU A 281 16.99 2.53 0.25
N ASN A 282 16.61 2.80 1.50
CA ASN A 282 16.28 4.13 2.05
C ASN A 282 15.32 4.93 1.14
N THR A 283 14.28 4.26 0.63
CA THR A 283 13.26 4.84 -0.24
C THR A 283 11.90 4.77 0.45
N GLU A 284 10.99 5.65 0.05
CA GLU A 284 9.59 5.60 0.52
C GLU A 284 8.90 4.29 0.12
N GLU A 285 9.24 3.75 -1.05
CA GLU A 285 8.71 2.47 -1.50
C GLU A 285 9.18 1.31 -0.60
N ALA A 286 10.46 1.32 -0.17
CA ALA A 286 10.96 0.34 0.78
C ALA A 286 10.27 0.47 2.16
N GLN A 287 10.01 1.69 2.61
CA GLN A 287 9.24 1.93 3.84
C GLN A 287 7.82 1.35 3.75
N GLN A 288 7.12 1.57 2.64
CA GLN A 288 5.79 0.99 2.42
C GLN A 288 5.81 -0.55 2.41
N ARG A 289 6.88 -1.17 1.87
CA ARG A 289 7.04 -2.62 1.92
C ARG A 289 7.27 -3.13 3.34
N MET A 290 8.02 -2.41 4.17
CA MET A 290 8.20 -2.76 5.58
C MET A 290 6.87 -2.69 6.34
N GLU A 291 6.07 -1.64 6.13
CA GLU A 291 4.72 -1.54 6.70
C GLU A 291 3.81 -2.71 6.27
N ASN A 292 3.91 -3.16 5.01
CA ASN A 292 3.18 -4.34 4.55
C ASN A 292 3.63 -5.63 5.25
N ILE A 293 4.93 -5.76 5.55
CA ILE A 293 5.48 -6.90 6.30
C ILE A 293 4.94 -6.91 7.73
N ASP A 294 4.91 -5.74 8.39
CA ASP A 294 4.35 -5.61 9.74
C ASP A 294 2.86 -5.99 9.77
N GLU A 295 2.10 -5.63 8.73
CA GLU A 295 0.71 -6.05 8.57
C GLU A 295 0.55 -7.58 8.38
N LEU A 296 1.48 -8.24 7.70
CA LEU A 296 1.45 -9.71 7.60
C LEU A 296 1.74 -10.38 8.94
N ILE A 297 2.66 -9.82 9.74
CA ILE A 297 2.93 -10.29 11.10
C ILE A 297 1.69 -10.08 11.97
N SER A 298 1.05 -8.92 11.90
CA SER A 298 -0.20 -8.63 12.62
C SER A 298 -1.32 -9.61 12.25
N LYS A 299 -1.40 -10.00 10.97
CA LYS A 299 -2.35 -11.03 10.52
C LYS A 299 -2.07 -12.39 11.16
N ALA A 300 -0.79 -12.78 11.26
CA ALA A 300 -0.40 -14.04 11.89
C ALA A 300 -0.77 -14.04 13.39
N VAL A 301 -0.52 -12.93 14.10
CA VAL A 301 -0.93 -12.77 15.51
C VAL A 301 -2.45 -12.89 15.67
N THR A 302 -3.22 -12.20 14.82
CA THR A 302 -4.69 -12.28 14.85
C THR A 302 -5.21 -13.70 14.62
N TYR A 303 -4.59 -14.44 13.68
CA TYR A 303 -4.89 -15.85 13.44
C TYR A 303 -4.61 -16.71 14.68
N GLU A 304 -3.47 -16.51 15.32
CA GLU A 304 -3.06 -17.25 16.53
C GLU A 304 -4.03 -16.99 17.70
N GLU A 305 -4.56 -15.78 17.82
CA GLU A 305 -5.53 -15.43 18.87
C GLU A 305 -6.94 -15.98 18.59
N SER A 306 -7.29 -16.21 17.33
CA SER A 306 -8.62 -16.69 16.92
C SER A 306 -8.76 -18.21 16.89
N GLU A 307 -7.67 -18.96 16.82
CA GLU A 307 -7.65 -20.40 16.68
C GLU A 307 -7.26 -21.09 18.01
N GLU A 308 -7.94 -22.19 18.36
CA GLU A 308 -7.61 -22.98 19.55
C GLU A 308 -6.26 -23.70 19.41
N GLU A 309 -5.95 -24.20 18.22
CA GLU A 309 -4.70 -24.89 17.88
C GLU A 309 -4.12 -24.28 16.57
N PRO A 310 -3.48 -23.10 16.64
CA PRO A 310 -2.96 -22.44 15.45
C PRO A 310 -1.81 -23.24 14.83
N THR A 311 -1.89 -23.49 13.54
CA THR A 311 -0.85 -24.19 12.78
C THR A 311 -0.42 -23.37 11.56
N LEU A 312 0.81 -23.60 11.08
CA LEU A 312 1.30 -22.96 9.85
C LEU A 312 0.45 -23.34 8.64
N SER A 313 0.06 -24.61 8.51
CA SER A 313 -0.80 -25.05 7.39
C SER A 313 -2.16 -24.38 7.43
N GLY A 314 -2.80 -24.25 8.61
CA GLY A 314 -4.08 -23.56 8.78
C GLY A 314 -3.99 -22.07 8.42
N PHE A 315 -2.92 -21.39 8.84
CA PHE A 315 -2.67 -20.01 8.44
C PHE A 315 -2.56 -19.85 6.92
N LEU A 316 -1.82 -20.76 6.27
CA LEU A 316 -1.65 -20.73 4.80
C LEU A 316 -2.96 -21.03 4.07
N GLU A 317 -3.81 -21.92 4.61
CA GLU A 317 -5.14 -22.18 4.05
C GLU A 317 -6.06 -20.96 4.17
N GLU A 318 -6.10 -20.30 5.34
CA GLU A 318 -6.88 -19.06 5.53
C GLU A 318 -6.45 -17.96 4.56
N VAL A 319 -5.13 -17.73 4.43
CA VAL A 319 -4.59 -16.74 3.49
C VAL A 319 -4.93 -17.10 2.04
N ALA A 320 -4.87 -18.39 1.66
CA ALA A 320 -5.18 -18.82 0.31
C ALA A 320 -6.67 -18.58 -0.04
N LEU A 321 -7.57 -18.83 0.90
CA LEU A 321 -9.01 -18.56 0.70
C LEU A 321 -9.28 -17.09 0.40
N VAL A 322 -8.60 -16.18 1.10
CA VAL A 322 -8.74 -14.73 0.87
C VAL A 322 -8.14 -14.33 -0.48
N ALA A 323 -6.95 -14.83 -0.81
CA ALA A 323 -6.23 -14.46 -2.03
C ALA A 323 -6.91 -14.94 -3.32
N ASP A 324 -7.59 -16.08 -3.30
CA ASP A 324 -8.24 -16.65 -4.48
C ASP A 324 -9.56 -15.93 -4.85
N ILE A 325 -10.23 -15.30 -3.88
CA ILE A 325 -11.48 -14.57 -4.08
C ILE A 325 -11.25 -13.19 -4.74
N ASP A 326 -10.02 -12.70 -4.72
CA ASP A 326 -9.63 -11.37 -5.24
C ASP A 326 -9.77 -11.19 -6.78
N SER A 327 -10.25 -12.18 -7.53
CA SER A 327 -10.50 -12.09 -8.98
C SER A 327 -11.88 -11.49 -9.27
N VAL A 328 -12.08 -10.20 -9.01
CA VAL A 328 -13.36 -9.50 -9.31
C VAL A 328 -13.41 -9.08 -10.77
N ASP A 329 -14.56 -9.33 -11.40
CA ASP A 329 -14.89 -8.89 -12.75
C ASP A 329 -14.88 -7.33 -12.82
N GLU A 330 -14.00 -6.75 -13.64
CA GLU A 330 -13.82 -5.30 -13.78
C GLU A 330 -15.06 -4.53 -14.29
N THR A 331 -16.12 -5.23 -14.65
CA THR A 331 -17.38 -4.65 -15.17
C THR A 331 -18.41 -4.36 -14.09
N GLN A 332 -18.16 -4.73 -12.84
CA GLN A 332 -19.10 -4.57 -11.73
C GLN A 332 -18.99 -3.22 -11.02
N ASP A 333 -20.10 -2.80 -10.41
CA ASP A 333 -20.19 -1.72 -9.44
C ASP A 333 -19.38 -2.08 -8.19
N TYR A 334 -18.36 -1.29 -7.81
CA TYR A 334 -17.40 -1.62 -6.74
C TYR A 334 -17.04 -0.44 -5.86
N VAL A 335 -16.79 -0.71 -4.59
CA VAL A 335 -16.22 0.27 -3.63
C VAL A 335 -14.76 0.53 -3.98
N VAL A 336 -14.35 1.78 -3.89
CA VAL A 336 -12.95 2.16 -4.14
C VAL A 336 -12.17 2.24 -2.82
N LEU A 337 -11.04 1.53 -2.77
CA LEU A 337 -10.05 1.59 -1.70
C LEU A 337 -8.82 2.32 -2.22
N MET A 338 -8.37 3.39 -1.54
CA MET A 338 -7.20 4.14 -1.97
C MET A 338 -6.57 4.95 -0.85
N THR A 339 -5.33 5.38 -1.06
CA THR A 339 -4.71 6.34 -0.15
C THR A 339 -5.30 7.75 -0.34
N LEU A 340 -5.24 8.58 0.71
CA LEU A 340 -5.60 10.01 0.64
C LEU A 340 -4.87 10.73 -0.49
N HIS A 341 -3.62 10.36 -0.77
CA HIS A 341 -2.86 10.94 -1.89
C HIS A 341 -3.44 10.55 -3.26
N SER A 342 -3.85 9.29 -3.43
CA SER A 342 -4.45 8.80 -4.68
C SER A 342 -5.84 9.37 -4.92
N ALA A 343 -6.51 9.83 -3.87
CA ALA A 343 -7.84 10.42 -3.95
C ALA A 343 -7.83 11.87 -4.48
N LYS A 344 -6.65 12.51 -4.58
CA LYS A 344 -6.56 13.87 -5.11
C LYS A 344 -7.12 13.95 -6.53
N GLY A 345 -8.04 14.88 -6.75
CA GLY A 345 -8.72 15.07 -8.05
C GLY A 345 -9.95 14.17 -8.26
N LEU A 346 -10.22 13.23 -7.37
CA LEU A 346 -11.40 12.37 -7.41
C LEU A 346 -12.50 12.90 -6.47
N GLU A 347 -13.73 12.39 -6.67
CA GLU A 347 -14.88 12.74 -5.83
C GLU A 347 -15.83 11.55 -5.73
N PHE A 348 -16.42 11.37 -4.54
CA PHE A 348 -17.35 10.29 -4.25
C PHE A 348 -18.49 10.80 -3.39
N PRO A 349 -19.74 10.35 -3.63
CA PRO A 349 -20.89 10.70 -2.81
C PRO A 349 -20.76 10.29 -1.35
N GLN A 350 -20.17 9.12 -1.07
CA GLN A 350 -19.96 8.59 0.27
C GLN A 350 -18.48 8.29 0.51
N VAL A 351 -17.88 8.94 1.51
CA VAL A 351 -16.45 8.79 1.82
C VAL A 351 -16.27 8.37 3.27
N TYR A 352 -15.40 7.39 3.48
CA TYR A 352 -14.93 6.95 4.78
C TYR A 352 -13.44 7.31 4.91
N LEU A 353 -13.09 8.11 5.92
CA LEU A 353 -11.69 8.41 6.26
C LEU A 353 -11.29 7.49 7.41
N ALA A 354 -10.47 6.49 7.10
CA ALA A 354 -10.07 5.45 8.04
C ALA A 354 -8.68 5.69 8.63
N GLY A 355 -8.46 5.16 9.84
CA GLY A 355 -7.18 5.26 10.53
C GLY A 355 -6.81 6.67 10.94
N MET A 356 -7.78 7.49 11.35
CA MET A 356 -7.59 8.87 11.81
C MET A 356 -7.10 8.89 13.25
N GLU A 357 -5.87 8.38 13.48
CA GLU A 357 -5.29 8.23 14.81
C GLU A 357 -3.80 8.59 14.84
N ASP A 358 -3.31 8.99 16.01
CA ASP A 358 -1.91 9.35 16.22
C ASP A 358 -0.99 8.17 15.92
N GLY A 359 0.05 8.43 15.10
CA GLY A 359 0.99 7.43 14.64
C GLY A 359 0.71 6.94 13.22
N LEU A 360 -0.57 6.94 12.78
CA LEU A 360 -0.96 6.67 11.40
C LEU A 360 -1.27 7.97 10.64
N PHE A 361 -2.26 8.74 11.10
CA PHE A 361 -2.63 10.02 10.51
C PHE A 361 -3.16 10.97 11.59
N PRO A 362 -2.29 11.87 12.10
CA PRO A 362 -0.92 12.13 11.65
C PRO A 362 0.11 11.06 12.06
N GLY A 363 1.11 10.81 11.20
CA GLY A 363 2.23 9.93 11.52
C GLY A 363 3.16 10.51 12.60
N PHE A 364 3.90 9.66 13.31
CA PHE A 364 4.81 10.09 14.39
C PHE A 364 5.81 11.18 13.97
N GLY A 365 6.33 11.10 12.74
CA GLY A 365 7.24 12.13 12.22
C GLY A 365 6.60 13.52 12.13
N ALA A 366 5.28 13.60 11.89
CA ALA A 366 4.56 14.86 11.86
C ALA A 366 4.22 15.35 13.28
N ILE A 367 3.92 14.43 14.21
CA ILE A 367 3.59 14.75 15.61
C ILE A 367 4.83 15.29 16.33
N CYS A 368 6.00 14.69 16.07
CA CYS A 368 7.27 15.04 16.73
C CYS A 368 8.04 16.17 16.03
N ALA A 369 7.59 16.63 14.85
CA ALA A 369 8.23 17.76 14.18
C ALA A 369 7.97 19.03 14.99
N GLU A 370 9.04 19.59 15.57
CA GLU A 370 8.99 20.94 16.13
C GLU A 370 8.66 21.94 15.01
N ASN A 371 7.68 22.80 15.24
CA ASN A 371 7.21 23.85 14.32
C ASN A 371 8.31 24.87 13.99
#